data_e93e9eae08f6927be3d6e4fe244520ba
#
_entry.id   e93e9eae08f6927be3d6e4fe244520ba
#
_cell.length_a   1.000
_cell.length_b   1.000
_cell.length_c   1.000
_cell.angle_alpha   90.00
_cell.angle_beta   90.00
_cell.angle_gamma   90.00
#
_symmetry.space_group_name_H-M   'P 1'
#
loop_
_entity.id
_entity.type
_entity.pdbx_description
1 polymer ?
#
loop_
_entity_poly.entity_id
_entity_poly.type
_entity_poly.pdbx_seq_one_letter_code
_entity_poly.pdbx_strand_id
1 'polypeptide(L)'
;MQWRKELLRLQPFETDLALLPVGWGTERKGPMLKGWQHHGGFTVEQLLLHRQMRSVGTRTGLLTIPLLTCDFDGRTSFKLGLDPGKVGSWQVHRSTDPWRLKVLFRPTQKQLSQLPGGAEFHGKTITATKTNTNKAEALEVFFDGGRQVIVLGEHPSSGGFYYWPRKMGPEDLAPPPESWWTHALEIAHQCYQNKNTGRKPSHNRHNTRRLNPCPICGRHNGFGGSALWCEKTHQGLILCMPGTTFSAEGRHGPLRIGQVVDGWALVKRTPYSGGEVLTFKAHRPKGVTHG
;
A
#
# COMPACT_ATOMS: atom_id res chain seq x y z
N MET A 1 27.24 10.54 -3.51
CA MET A 1 26.44 9.37 -3.09
C MET A 1 26.68 8.23 -4.07
N GLN A 2 27.20 7.12 -3.59
CA GLN A 2 27.64 5.98 -4.43
C GLN A 2 26.47 5.36 -5.25
N TRP A 3 25.27 5.24 -4.68
CA TRP A 3 24.14 4.62 -5.33
C TRP A 3 23.65 5.38 -6.59
N ARG A 4 23.90 6.70 -6.70
CA ARG A 4 23.55 7.45 -7.92
C ARG A 4 24.38 7.03 -9.14
N LYS A 5 25.55 6.45 -8.96
CA LYS A 5 26.33 5.86 -10.06
C LYS A 5 25.69 4.58 -10.57
N GLU A 6 25.13 3.76 -9.67
CA GLU A 6 24.39 2.56 -10.04
C GLU A 6 23.10 2.85 -10.83
N LEU A 7 22.55 4.06 -10.67
CA LEU A 7 21.35 4.48 -11.39
C LEU A 7 21.53 4.43 -12.92
N LEU A 8 22.74 4.66 -13.41
CA LEU A 8 23.06 4.57 -14.84
C LEU A 8 22.80 3.18 -15.44
N ARG A 9 22.84 2.13 -14.63
CA ARG A 9 22.51 0.77 -15.07
C ARG A 9 21.02 0.59 -15.39
N LEU A 10 20.15 1.50 -14.94
CA LEU A 10 18.73 1.52 -15.33
C LEU A 10 18.50 2.18 -16.70
N GLN A 11 19.46 2.92 -17.24
CA GLN A 11 19.29 3.66 -18.48
C GLN A 11 18.84 2.79 -19.67
N PRO A 12 19.35 1.56 -19.89
CA PRO A 12 18.87 0.70 -20.96
C PRO A 12 17.41 0.24 -20.81
N PHE A 13 16.82 0.40 -19.63
CA PHE A 13 15.48 -0.09 -19.28
C PHE A 13 14.49 1.04 -18.98
N GLU A 14 14.89 2.31 -19.05
CA GLU A 14 14.09 3.45 -18.62
C GLU A 14 12.81 3.67 -19.43
N THR A 15 12.76 3.20 -20.68
CA THR A 15 11.55 3.22 -21.52
C THR A 15 10.56 2.12 -21.19
N ASP A 16 11.03 1.04 -20.58
CA ASP A 16 10.28 -0.18 -20.32
C ASP A 16 9.84 -0.29 -18.86
N LEU A 17 10.64 0.26 -17.95
CA LEU A 17 10.36 0.35 -16.53
C LEU A 17 9.80 1.73 -16.20
N ALA A 18 8.67 1.79 -15.54
CA ALA A 18 8.12 3.05 -15.05
C ALA A 18 8.89 3.52 -13.80
N LEU A 19 10.07 4.11 -14.00
CA LEU A 19 10.94 4.60 -12.95
C LEU A 19 10.35 5.84 -12.26
N LEU A 20 10.45 5.94 -10.95
CA LEU A 20 9.84 6.98 -10.14
C LEU A 20 10.83 7.56 -9.13
N PRO A 21 10.93 8.90 -9.00
CA PRO A 21 11.65 9.51 -7.91
C PRO A 21 10.89 9.30 -6.60
N VAL A 22 11.57 8.75 -5.59
CA VAL A 22 10.99 8.50 -4.27
C VAL A 22 11.63 9.44 -3.26
N GLY A 23 10.80 10.20 -2.58
CA GLY A 23 11.17 11.06 -1.46
C GLY A 23 10.79 10.45 -0.13
N TRP A 24 11.23 11.11 0.94
CA TRP A 24 10.80 10.78 2.28
C TRP A 24 9.83 11.87 2.75
N GLY A 25 8.54 11.55 2.81
CA GLY A 25 7.63 12.27 3.69
C GLY A 25 7.89 11.84 5.13
N THR A 26 7.28 12.52 6.09
CA THR A 26 7.47 12.31 7.53
C THR A 26 7.26 10.86 7.98
N GLU A 27 6.56 10.04 7.21
CA GLU A 27 6.23 8.66 7.60
C GLU A 27 6.13 7.65 6.45
N ARG A 28 6.32 8.04 5.18
CA ARG A 28 6.05 7.12 4.04
C ARG A 28 7.08 7.25 2.93
N LYS A 29 7.55 6.09 2.49
CA LYS A 29 8.27 5.92 1.23
C LYS A 29 7.25 6.05 0.09
N GLY A 30 7.19 7.18 -0.54
CA GLY A 30 6.23 7.41 -1.63
C GLY A 30 6.87 8.10 -2.83
N PRO A 31 6.37 7.83 -4.04
CA PRO A 31 6.75 8.60 -5.21
C PRO A 31 6.48 10.08 -5.00
N MET A 32 7.39 10.92 -5.47
CA MET A 32 7.32 12.38 -5.34
C MET A 32 6.31 13.00 -6.31
N LEU A 33 5.62 12.22 -7.09
CA LEU A 33 4.66 12.62 -8.10
C LEU A 33 3.23 12.25 -7.69
N LYS A 34 2.31 13.22 -7.70
CA LYS A 34 0.87 12.95 -7.57
C LYS A 34 0.36 12.24 -8.83
N GLY A 35 -0.44 11.18 -8.67
CA GLY A 35 -0.97 10.40 -9.80
C GLY A 35 0.08 9.53 -10.49
N TRP A 36 1.18 9.23 -9.82
CA TRP A 36 2.28 8.41 -10.30
C TRP A 36 1.84 7.05 -10.86
N GLN A 37 0.69 6.52 -10.44
CA GLN A 37 0.12 5.26 -10.92
C GLN A 37 -0.18 5.26 -12.42
N HIS A 38 -0.33 6.45 -13.00
CA HIS A 38 -0.63 6.65 -14.42
C HIS A 38 0.53 7.28 -15.20
N HIS A 39 1.67 7.53 -14.54
CA HIS A 39 2.84 8.13 -15.17
C HIS A 39 3.68 7.04 -15.85
N GLY A 40 4.16 7.32 -17.07
CA GLY A 40 4.98 6.37 -17.85
C GLY A 40 6.38 6.10 -17.28
N GLY A 41 6.79 6.85 -16.28
CA GLY A 41 8.14 6.80 -15.70
C GLY A 41 8.98 8.03 -16.05
N PHE A 42 10.16 8.10 -15.45
CA PHE A 42 11.17 9.12 -15.66
C PHE A 42 12.39 8.50 -16.32
N THR A 43 13.09 9.26 -17.17
CA THR A 43 14.41 8.85 -17.64
C THR A 43 15.43 8.95 -16.50
N VAL A 44 16.54 8.22 -16.63
CA VAL A 44 17.64 8.28 -15.65
C VAL A 44 18.18 9.70 -15.53
N GLU A 45 18.29 10.43 -16.65
CA GLU A 45 18.70 11.83 -16.66
C GLU A 45 17.75 12.70 -15.83
N GLN A 46 16.45 12.59 -16.05
CA GLN A 46 15.44 13.30 -15.26
C GLN A 46 15.52 12.97 -13.77
N LEU A 47 15.74 11.70 -13.42
CA LEU A 47 15.91 11.27 -12.03
C LEU A 47 17.15 11.89 -11.39
N LEU A 48 18.26 11.98 -12.11
CA LEU A 48 19.51 12.60 -11.61
C LEU A 48 19.34 14.09 -11.29
N LEU A 49 18.45 14.78 -11.98
CA LEU A 49 18.13 16.19 -11.73
C LEU A 49 17.25 16.39 -10.47
N HIS A 50 16.58 15.36 -9.99
CA HIS A 50 15.74 15.43 -8.78
C HIS A 50 16.60 15.54 -7.50
N ARG A 51 16.85 16.76 -7.04
CA ARG A 51 17.73 17.03 -5.87
C ARG A 51 17.20 16.42 -4.56
N GLN A 52 15.88 16.37 -4.37
CA GLN A 52 15.24 15.86 -3.16
C GLN A 52 15.00 14.34 -3.21
N MET A 53 15.29 13.69 -4.33
CA MET A 53 15.16 12.24 -4.46
C MET A 53 16.16 11.53 -3.54
N ARG A 54 15.65 10.62 -2.73
CA ARG A 54 16.42 9.76 -1.81
C ARG A 54 16.55 8.34 -2.31
N SER A 55 15.58 7.90 -3.10
CA SER A 55 15.56 6.55 -3.67
C SER A 55 14.86 6.58 -5.01
N VAL A 56 15.05 5.52 -5.77
CA VAL A 56 14.32 5.25 -7.01
C VAL A 56 13.43 4.05 -6.81
N GLY A 57 12.19 4.17 -7.23
CA GLY A 57 11.22 3.09 -7.33
C GLY A 57 10.91 2.76 -8.78
N THR A 58 10.29 1.62 -8.99
CA THR A 58 9.61 1.29 -10.25
C THR A 58 8.19 0.81 -9.97
N ARG A 59 7.28 1.01 -10.89
CA ARG A 59 5.95 0.41 -10.83
C ARG A 59 6.04 -1.08 -11.10
N THR A 60 5.04 -1.82 -10.62
CA THR A 60 4.88 -3.25 -10.89
C THR A 60 3.65 -3.50 -11.76
N GLY A 61 3.40 -4.74 -12.15
CA GLY A 61 2.22 -5.11 -12.94
C GLY A 61 2.46 -5.14 -14.44
N LEU A 62 1.41 -4.86 -15.21
CA LEU A 62 1.43 -4.87 -16.67
C LEU A 62 2.03 -3.57 -17.22
N LEU A 63 3.34 -3.55 -17.35
CA LEU A 63 4.12 -2.50 -18.02
C LEU A 63 4.63 -2.99 -19.36
N THR A 64 5.40 -2.19 -20.09
CA THR A 64 6.13 -2.62 -21.28
C THR A 64 6.98 -3.85 -20.98
N ILE A 65 7.71 -3.86 -19.86
CA ILE A 65 8.24 -5.06 -19.23
C ILE A 65 7.30 -5.40 -18.05
N PRO A 66 6.50 -6.50 -18.12
CA PRO A 66 5.70 -6.96 -16.99
C PRO A 66 6.57 -7.25 -15.79
N LEU A 67 6.26 -6.64 -14.63
CA LEU A 67 7.13 -6.71 -13.46
C LEU A 67 6.41 -7.30 -12.25
N LEU A 68 6.76 -8.54 -11.92
CA LEU A 68 6.34 -9.24 -10.72
C LEU A 68 7.36 -9.00 -9.61
N THR A 69 6.91 -8.72 -8.39
CA THR A 69 7.79 -8.56 -7.24
C THR A 69 7.41 -9.51 -6.11
N CYS A 70 8.42 -10.17 -5.55
CA CYS A 70 8.34 -10.95 -4.32
C CYS A 70 9.17 -10.21 -3.25
N ASP A 71 8.51 -9.64 -2.24
CA ASP A 71 9.12 -8.86 -1.15
C ASP A 71 9.19 -9.69 0.13
N PHE A 72 10.38 -10.09 0.51
CA PHE A 72 10.65 -10.84 1.73
C PHE A 72 10.79 -9.86 2.90
N ASP A 73 9.86 -9.93 3.84
CA ASP A 73 9.82 -9.06 5.02
C ASP A 73 10.10 -9.86 6.30
N GLY A 74 11.35 -10.28 6.45
CA GLY A 74 11.86 -10.98 7.61
C GLY A 74 12.27 -12.45 7.35
N ARG A 75 13.00 -13.01 8.32
CA ARG A 75 13.65 -14.32 8.21
C ARG A 75 12.70 -15.49 7.96
N THR A 76 11.52 -15.46 8.56
CA THR A 76 10.57 -16.57 8.46
C THR A 76 9.90 -16.67 7.11
N SER A 77 9.91 -15.59 6.29
CA SER A 77 9.40 -15.62 4.93
C SER A 77 10.17 -16.59 4.01
N PHE A 78 11.44 -16.86 4.33
CA PHE A 78 12.26 -17.85 3.60
C PHE A 78 11.83 -19.30 3.84
N LYS A 79 11.03 -19.58 4.88
CA LYS A 79 10.51 -20.92 5.18
C LYS A 79 9.45 -21.42 4.20
N LEU A 80 9.01 -20.58 3.28
CA LEU A 80 8.04 -20.96 2.22
C LEU A 80 8.67 -21.81 1.11
N GLY A 81 9.95 -22.17 1.20
CA GLY A 81 10.66 -22.96 0.20
C GLY A 81 11.10 -22.17 -1.03
N LEU A 82 10.85 -20.85 -1.06
CA LEU A 82 11.30 -19.95 -2.10
C LEU A 82 12.64 -19.33 -1.66
N ASP A 83 13.73 -19.82 -2.23
CA ASP A 83 15.09 -19.41 -1.86
C ASP A 83 15.65 -18.37 -2.84
N PRO A 84 15.73 -17.09 -2.46
CA PRO A 84 16.30 -16.04 -3.32
C PRO A 84 17.76 -16.33 -3.73
N GLY A 85 18.51 -17.04 -2.91
CA GLY A 85 19.92 -17.37 -3.22
C GLY A 85 20.08 -18.34 -4.40
N LYS A 86 19.01 -19.00 -4.82
CA LYS A 86 18.97 -19.94 -5.96
C LYS A 86 18.40 -19.33 -7.23
N VAL A 87 18.09 -18.05 -7.23
CA VAL A 87 17.42 -17.38 -8.34
C VAL A 87 18.31 -16.30 -8.94
N GLY A 88 18.64 -16.47 -10.22
CA GLY A 88 19.43 -15.51 -11.00
C GLY A 88 18.55 -14.44 -11.64
N SER A 89 17.79 -13.66 -10.85
CA SER A 89 17.00 -12.54 -11.35
C SER A 89 17.36 -11.26 -10.59
N TRP A 90 16.77 -10.13 -10.99
CA TRP A 90 17.01 -8.85 -10.33
C TRP A 90 16.64 -8.90 -8.85
N GLN A 91 17.61 -8.62 -7.98
CA GLN A 91 17.40 -8.58 -6.53
C GLN A 91 17.73 -7.21 -5.96
N VAL A 92 16.95 -6.80 -4.99
CA VAL A 92 17.15 -5.57 -4.23
C VAL A 92 17.29 -5.93 -2.77
N HIS A 93 18.49 -5.75 -2.24
CA HIS A 93 18.83 -6.05 -0.85
C HIS A 93 18.81 -4.78 0.00
N ARG A 94 18.62 -4.95 1.30
CA ARG A 94 18.70 -3.89 2.28
C ARG A 94 19.99 -4.03 3.09
N SER A 95 20.81 -2.99 3.12
CA SER A 95 22.16 -3.04 3.75
C SER A 95 22.13 -3.30 5.25
N THR A 96 21.03 -2.98 5.94
CA THR A 96 20.89 -3.11 7.39
C THR A 96 20.15 -4.37 7.85
N ASP A 97 19.61 -5.15 6.91
CA ASP A 97 18.86 -6.36 7.25
C ASP A 97 18.89 -7.35 6.07
N PRO A 98 19.71 -8.42 6.14
CA PRO A 98 19.88 -9.38 5.05
C PRO A 98 18.62 -10.25 4.81
N TRP A 99 17.65 -10.25 5.74
CA TRP A 99 16.39 -10.99 5.63
C TRP A 99 15.27 -10.16 4.99
N ARG A 100 15.59 -8.93 4.59
CA ARG A 100 14.67 -8.04 3.88
C ARG A 100 15.22 -7.74 2.51
N LEU A 101 14.67 -8.43 1.53
CA LEU A 101 15.07 -8.27 0.14
C LEU A 101 13.86 -8.44 -0.78
N LYS A 102 14.02 -7.99 -2.00
CA LYS A 102 13.03 -8.18 -3.06
C LYS A 102 13.66 -8.94 -4.21
N VAL A 103 12.88 -9.81 -4.81
CA VAL A 103 13.20 -10.44 -6.10
C VAL A 103 12.19 -9.96 -7.12
N LEU A 104 12.69 -9.43 -8.22
CA LEU A 104 11.89 -8.93 -9.32
C LEU A 104 12.02 -9.89 -10.50
N PHE A 105 10.90 -10.17 -11.14
CA PHE A 105 10.82 -11.09 -12.27
C PHE A 105 10.08 -10.47 -13.44
N ARG A 106 10.39 -10.92 -14.63
CA ARG A 106 9.69 -10.63 -15.88
C ARG A 106 8.89 -11.87 -16.32
N PRO A 107 7.60 -12.00 -15.97
CA PRO A 107 6.79 -13.12 -16.41
C PRO A 107 6.74 -13.22 -17.94
N THR A 108 6.79 -14.46 -18.45
CA THR A 108 6.62 -14.75 -19.87
C THR A 108 5.15 -14.59 -20.30
N GLN A 109 4.88 -14.45 -21.60
CA GLN A 109 3.51 -14.42 -22.12
C GLN A 109 2.73 -15.69 -21.77
N LYS A 110 3.39 -16.87 -21.77
CA LYS A 110 2.80 -18.12 -21.31
C LYS A 110 2.37 -18.06 -19.84
N GLN A 111 3.19 -17.50 -18.98
CA GLN A 111 2.85 -17.30 -17.57
C GLN A 111 1.72 -16.29 -17.42
N LEU A 112 1.77 -15.15 -18.11
CA LEU A 112 0.72 -14.13 -18.07
C LEU A 112 -0.64 -14.67 -18.53
N SER A 113 -0.68 -15.58 -19.51
CA SER A 113 -1.94 -16.20 -19.97
C SER A 113 -2.62 -17.10 -18.93
N GLN A 114 -1.91 -17.49 -17.87
CA GLN A 114 -2.46 -18.27 -16.74
C GLN A 114 -3.14 -17.41 -15.69
N LEU A 115 -2.97 -16.08 -15.73
CA LEU A 115 -3.57 -15.19 -14.76
C LEU A 115 -5.10 -15.13 -14.90
N PRO A 116 -5.85 -15.25 -13.82
CA PRO A 116 -7.31 -15.21 -13.87
C PRO A 116 -7.79 -13.85 -14.38
N GLY A 117 -8.48 -13.82 -15.52
CA GLY A 117 -9.04 -12.61 -16.11
C GLY A 117 -8.01 -11.53 -16.49
N GLY A 118 -6.74 -11.88 -16.73
CA GLY A 118 -5.67 -10.91 -17.00
C GLY A 118 -5.36 -10.02 -15.79
N ALA A 119 -5.56 -10.52 -14.58
CA ALA A 119 -5.63 -9.73 -13.37
C ALA A 119 -4.27 -9.23 -12.88
N GLU A 120 -4.21 -7.98 -12.53
CA GLU A 120 -3.24 -7.47 -11.57
C GLU A 120 -3.64 -7.89 -10.14
N PHE A 121 -2.66 -8.19 -9.30
CA PHE A 121 -2.90 -8.73 -7.96
C PHE A 121 -1.89 -8.24 -6.94
N HIS A 122 -2.34 -8.25 -5.67
CA HIS A 122 -1.48 -8.00 -4.52
C HIS A 122 -1.96 -8.85 -3.34
N GLY A 123 -1.06 -9.66 -2.81
CA GLY A 123 -1.35 -10.47 -1.65
C GLY A 123 -0.08 -10.81 -0.87
N LYS A 124 -0.25 -11.43 0.29
CA LYS A 124 0.88 -11.85 1.12
C LYS A 124 0.60 -13.12 1.90
N THR A 125 1.64 -13.92 2.06
CA THR A 125 1.65 -15.07 2.97
C THR A 125 2.31 -14.65 4.28
N ILE A 126 1.57 -14.71 5.39
CA ILE A 126 2.10 -14.42 6.72
C ILE A 126 2.76 -15.70 7.24
N THR A 127 4.07 -15.63 7.54
CA THR A 127 4.88 -16.78 7.97
C THR A 127 5.12 -16.82 9.48
N ALA A 128 5.00 -15.69 10.15
CA ALA A 128 5.07 -15.58 11.60
C ALA A 128 4.21 -14.40 12.08
N THR A 129 3.54 -14.59 13.22
CA THR A 129 2.86 -13.50 13.92
C THR A 129 3.76 -13.05 15.06
N LYS A 130 4.19 -11.78 15.02
CA LYS A 130 4.91 -11.16 16.13
C LYS A 130 3.90 -10.74 17.20
N THR A 131 4.18 -11.11 18.44
CA THR A 131 3.47 -10.60 19.61
C THR A 131 3.92 -9.16 19.87
N ASN A 132 3.01 -8.29 20.31
CA ASN A 132 3.22 -6.86 20.64
C ASN A 132 3.62 -6.01 19.42
N THR A 133 2.93 -4.99 19.09
CA THR A 133 3.18 -3.87 18.15
C THR A 133 4.03 -4.13 16.88
N ASN A 134 4.75 -5.24 16.76
CA ASN A 134 5.57 -5.60 15.62
C ASN A 134 4.72 -6.24 14.50
N LYS A 135 4.94 -5.82 13.26
CA LYS A 135 4.31 -6.43 12.08
C LYS A 135 4.72 -7.90 11.95
N ALA A 136 3.78 -8.75 11.55
CA ALA A 136 4.07 -10.13 11.18
C ALA A 136 5.07 -10.17 10.01
N GLU A 137 6.00 -11.13 10.06
CA GLU A 137 6.88 -11.39 8.92
C GLU A 137 6.08 -12.02 7.78
N ALA A 138 6.38 -11.62 6.56
CA ALA A 138 5.61 -12.03 5.41
C ALA A 138 6.46 -12.13 4.13
N LEU A 139 6.00 -12.97 3.21
CA LEU A 139 6.30 -12.83 1.79
C LEU A 139 5.13 -12.07 1.14
N GLU A 140 5.41 -10.88 0.62
CA GLU A 140 4.44 -10.06 -0.10
C GLU A 140 4.70 -10.20 -1.60
N VAL A 141 3.67 -10.58 -2.34
CA VAL A 141 3.76 -10.77 -3.79
C VAL A 141 2.82 -9.80 -4.46
N PHE A 142 3.33 -9.01 -5.39
CA PHE A 142 2.53 -8.03 -6.10
C PHE A 142 2.90 -7.88 -7.57
N PHE A 143 1.83 -7.79 -8.34
CA PHE A 143 1.80 -7.55 -9.76
C PHE A 143 0.62 -6.60 -10.02
N ASP A 144 0.81 -5.31 -9.67
CA ASP A 144 -0.29 -4.33 -9.61
C ASP A 144 0.25 -2.94 -9.98
N GLY A 145 -0.28 -2.36 -11.04
CA GLY A 145 0.10 -1.02 -11.53
C GLY A 145 -0.12 0.11 -10.52
N GLY A 146 -0.93 -0.10 -9.48
CA GLY A 146 -1.09 0.79 -8.33
C GLY A 146 0.01 0.67 -7.27
N ARG A 147 1.01 -0.21 -7.47
CA ARG A 147 2.12 -0.43 -6.54
C ARG A 147 3.44 0.02 -7.14
N GLN A 148 4.33 0.45 -6.25
CA GLN A 148 5.72 0.73 -6.58
C GLN A 148 6.63 -0.02 -5.60
N VAL A 149 7.79 -0.42 -6.08
CA VAL A 149 8.87 -0.98 -5.27
C VAL A 149 10.09 -0.08 -5.34
N ILE A 150 10.74 0.14 -4.19
CA ILE A 150 12.03 0.83 -4.19
C ILE A 150 13.08 -0.17 -4.65
N VAL A 151 13.83 0.24 -5.66
CA VAL A 151 14.87 -0.61 -6.27
C VAL A 151 16.29 -0.16 -5.96
N LEU A 152 16.48 1.14 -5.62
CA LEU A 152 17.81 1.69 -5.35
C LEU A 152 17.71 2.92 -4.45
N GLY A 153 18.74 3.19 -3.64
CA GLY A 153 18.83 4.43 -2.86
C GLY A 153 18.70 4.24 -1.36
N GLU A 154 18.43 5.30 -0.63
CA GLU A 154 18.46 5.32 0.83
C GLU A 154 17.20 4.70 1.45
N HIS A 155 17.36 4.07 2.62
CA HIS A 155 16.25 3.56 3.41
C HIS A 155 15.88 4.58 4.51
N PRO A 156 14.63 5.08 4.58
CA PRO A 156 14.29 6.22 5.42
C PRO A 156 14.45 6.00 6.93
N SER A 157 14.19 4.80 7.43
CA SER A 157 14.10 4.57 8.88
C SER A 157 15.26 3.80 9.49
N SER A 158 16.23 3.33 8.70
CA SER A 158 17.31 2.47 9.21
C SER A 158 18.70 3.03 9.01
N GLY A 159 18.82 4.20 8.39
CA GLY A 159 20.12 4.74 8.00
C GLY A 159 20.85 3.92 6.93
N GLY A 160 20.22 2.86 6.43
CA GLY A 160 20.78 1.99 5.40
C GLY A 160 20.34 2.38 3.99
N PHE A 161 20.63 1.53 3.06
CA PHE A 161 20.31 1.75 1.64
C PHE A 161 19.85 0.45 0.99
N TYR A 162 19.13 0.62 -0.13
CA TYR A 162 18.79 -0.43 -1.08
C TYR A 162 19.90 -0.51 -2.12
N TYR A 163 20.32 -1.73 -2.45
CA TYR A 163 21.39 -1.99 -3.41
C TYR A 163 21.14 -3.30 -4.15
N TRP A 164 21.85 -3.48 -5.26
CA TRP A 164 21.83 -4.72 -6.02
C TRP A 164 23.10 -5.51 -5.70
N PRO A 165 22.98 -6.78 -5.31
CA PRO A 165 24.13 -7.67 -5.23
C PRO A 165 24.82 -7.79 -6.59
N ARG A 166 26.08 -8.13 -6.57
CA ARG A 166 26.83 -8.32 -7.82
C ARG A 166 26.13 -9.34 -8.71
N LYS A 167 25.94 -9.01 -9.99
CA LYS A 167 25.23 -9.85 -10.99
C LYS A 167 23.77 -10.17 -10.63
N MET A 168 23.07 -9.24 -10.00
CA MET A 168 21.63 -9.34 -9.69
C MET A 168 20.95 -7.97 -9.88
N GLY A 169 21.34 -7.26 -10.94
CA GLY A 169 20.78 -5.96 -11.32
C GLY A 169 19.62 -6.05 -12.31
N PRO A 170 19.16 -4.92 -12.83
CA PRO A 170 18.06 -4.89 -13.81
C PRO A 170 18.37 -5.66 -15.10
N GLU A 171 19.64 -5.76 -15.46
CA GLU A 171 20.14 -6.55 -16.60
C GLU A 171 19.95 -8.05 -16.44
N ASP A 172 19.77 -8.54 -15.22
CA ASP A 172 19.57 -9.95 -14.90
C ASP A 172 18.08 -10.31 -14.77
N LEU A 173 17.17 -9.39 -15.09
CA LEU A 173 15.74 -9.59 -14.97
C LEU A 173 15.27 -10.79 -15.80
N ALA A 174 14.85 -11.86 -15.14
CA ALA A 174 14.51 -13.16 -15.72
C ALA A 174 13.06 -13.55 -15.41
N PRO A 175 12.50 -14.54 -16.13
CA PRO A 175 11.21 -15.14 -15.78
C PRO A 175 11.25 -15.79 -14.38
N PRO A 176 10.13 -15.77 -13.64
CA PRO A 176 10.05 -16.49 -12.37
C PRO A 176 10.16 -18.01 -12.61
N PRO A 177 10.94 -18.74 -11.78
CA PRO A 177 10.92 -20.19 -11.76
C PRO A 177 9.51 -20.73 -11.48
N GLU A 178 9.22 -21.96 -11.88
CA GLU A 178 7.89 -22.56 -11.76
C GLU A 178 7.32 -22.50 -10.33
N SER A 179 8.11 -22.82 -9.32
CA SER A 179 7.66 -22.77 -7.91
C SER A 179 7.28 -21.34 -7.46
N TRP A 180 7.99 -20.32 -7.93
CA TRP A 180 7.72 -18.92 -7.64
C TRP A 180 6.46 -18.44 -8.39
N TRP A 181 6.32 -18.89 -9.64
CA TRP A 181 5.14 -18.56 -10.43
C TRP A 181 3.87 -19.22 -9.87
N THR A 182 3.94 -20.49 -9.49
CA THR A 182 2.84 -21.20 -8.83
C THR A 182 2.37 -20.47 -7.59
N HIS A 183 3.29 -20.04 -6.73
CA HIS A 183 2.93 -19.25 -5.55
C HIS A 183 2.28 -17.90 -5.91
N ALA A 184 2.78 -17.22 -6.92
CA ALA A 184 2.17 -15.98 -7.41
C ALA A 184 0.76 -16.21 -7.97
N LEU A 185 0.53 -17.31 -8.70
CA LEU A 185 -0.80 -17.71 -9.20
C LEU A 185 -1.79 -18.00 -8.07
N GLU A 186 -1.37 -18.67 -7.02
CA GLU A 186 -2.23 -18.93 -5.85
C GLU A 186 -2.74 -17.61 -5.26
N ILE A 187 -1.85 -16.63 -5.10
CA ILE A 187 -2.22 -15.29 -4.63
C ILE A 187 -3.13 -14.58 -5.63
N ALA A 188 -2.86 -14.67 -6.92
CA ALA A 188 -3.69 -14.08 -7.96
C ALA A 188 -5.12 -14.64 -7.93
N HIS A 189 -5.26 -15.97 -7.82
CA HIS A 189 -6.56 -16.63 -7.72
C HIS A 189 -7.32 -16.22 -6.46
N GLN A 190 -6.66 -16.15 -5.30
CA GLN A 190 -7.27 -15.66 -4.06
C GLN A 190 -7.77 -14.21 -4.22
N CYS A 191 -6.97 -13.34 -4.82
CA CYS A 191 -7.36 -11.95 -5.07
C CYS A 191 -8.54 -11.85 -6.03
N TYR A 192 -8.56 -12.65 -7.08
CA TYR A 192 -9.63 -12.69 -8.07
C TYR A 192 -10.94 -13.20 -7.47
N GLN A 193 -10.89 -14.29 -6.72
CA GLN A 193 -12.06 -14.83 -6.00
C GLN A 193 -12.63 -13.81 -5.02
N ASN A 194 -11.78 -13.15 -4.24
CA ASN A 194 -12.20 -12.12 -3.29
C ASN A 194 -12.87 -10.91 -3.98
N LYS A 195 -12.41 -10.53 -5.17
CA LYS A 195 -13.05 -9.48 -5.98
C LYS A 195 -14.44 -9.91 -6.45
N ASN A 196 -14.59 -11.15 -6.94
CA ASN A 196 -15.83 -11.64 -7.53
C ASN A 196 -16.89 -12.01 -6.48
N THR A 197 -16.49 -12.43 -5.29
CA THR A 197 -17.43 -12.73 -4.18
C THR A 197 -17.88 -11.49 -3.43
N GLY A 198 -17.44 -10.31 -3.84
CA GLY A 198 -17.67 -9.05 -3.10
C GLY A 198 -17.02 -9.03 -1.71
N ARG A 199 -16.31 -10.08 -1.35
CA ARG A 199 -15.50 -10.12 -0.13
C ARG A 199 -14.25 -9.29 -0.36
N LYS A 200 -14.28 -8.01 0.03
CA LYS A 200 -13.05 -7.24 0.22
C LYS A 200 -12.15 -8.05 1.16
N PRO A 201 -10.83 -8.17 0.86
CA PRO A 201 -9.90 -8.81 1.78
C PRO A 201 -10.12 -8.16 3.15
N SER A 202 -10.30 -8.99 4.16
CA SER A 202 -10.49 -8.54 5.53
C SER A 202 -9.16 -8.01 6.10
N HIS A 203 -8.67 -6.90 5.57
CA HIS A 203 -8.10 -5.94 6.49
C HIS A 203 -9.29 -5.53 7.35
N ASN A 204 -9.16 -5.56 8.66
CA ASN A 204 -10.08 -5.05 9.66
C ASN A 204 -10.59 -3.62 9.32
N ARG A 205 -11.10 -3.41 8.12
CA ARG A 205 -12.04 -2.35 7.80
C ARG A 205 -13.33 -2.87 8.40
N HIS A 206 -13.65 -2.34 9.55
CA HIS A 206 -14.99 -2.38 10.10
C HIS A 206 -15.96 -2.39 8.91
N ASN A 207 -16.95 -3.26 8.95
CA ASN A 207 -18.01 -3.34 7.95
C ASN A 207 -18.75 -1.99 7.97
N THR A 208 -18.18 -0.98 7.28
CA THR A 208 -18.58 0.42 7.36
C THR A 208 -19.15 0.84 6.02
N ARG A 209 -20.25 1.57 6.07
CA ARG A 209 -20.87 2.20 4.90
C ARG A 209 -20.55 3.69 4.92
N ARG A 210 -20.05 4.23 3.81
CA ARG A 210 -19.91 5.69 3.63
C ARG A 210 -21.24 6.40 3.81
N LEU A 211 -21.20 7.52 4.51
CA LEU A 211 -22.36 8.40 4.71
C LEU A 211 -22.29 9.56 3.72
N ASN A 212 -23.38 9.76 2.98
CA ASN A 212 -23.52 10.84 2.01
C ASN A 212 -24.98 11.32 1.92
N PRO A 213 -25.34 12.43 2.59
CA PRO A 213 -24.51 13.21 3.50
C PRO A 213 -24.28 12.54 4.85
N CYS A 214 -23.21 12.97 5.57
CA CYS A 214 -23.03 12.61 6.97
C CYS A 214 -24.05 13.36 7.85
N PRO A 215 -24.84 12.68 8.67
CA PRO A 215 -25.85 13.34 9.50
C PRO A 215 -25.25 14.24 10.58
N ILE A 216 -23.98 14.01 10.96
CA ILE A 216 -23.31 14.79 12.00
C ILE A 216 -22.69 16.08 11.44
N CYS A 217 -21.80 15.99 10.46
CA CYS A 217 -21.04 17.15 9.96
C CYS A 217 -21.55 17.68 8.60
N GLY A 218 -22.53 17.03 7.98
CA GLY A 218 -23.07 17.43 6.68
C GLY A 218 -22.17 17.08 5.48
N ARG A 219 -21.04 16.40 5.66
CA ARG A 219 -20.12 16.06 4.56
C ARG A 219 -20.80 15.25 3.47
N HIS A 220 -20.68 15.69 2.22
CA HIS A 220 -21.33 15.07 1.05
C HIS A 220 -20.42 15.04 -0.18
N ASN A 221 -20.79 14.26 -1.21
CA ASN A 221 -20.15 14.25 -2.52
C ASN A 221 -20.32 15.60 -3.20
N GLY A 222 -19.26 16.15 -3.75
CA GLY A 222 -19.32 17.41 -4.54
C GLY A 222 -18.41 18.53 -4.01
N PHE A 223 -17.82 18.39 -2.84
CA PHE A 223 -16.77 19.30 -2.38
C PHE A 223 -15.39 18.64 -2.44
N GLY A 224 -14.55 19.23 -3.26
CA GLY A 224 -13.22 18.86 -3.65
C GLY A 224 -12.41 17.98 -2.70
N GLY A 225 -12.08 16.78 -3.18
CA GLY A 225 -10.78 16.17 -2.93
C GLY A 225 -10.46 15.60 -1.56
N SER A 226 -11.37 15.52 -0.59
CA SER A 226 -11.06 14.88 0.69
C SER A 226 -11.12 13.35 0.57
N ALA A 227 -9.98 12.70 0.78
CA ALA A 227 -9.89 11.23 0.88
C ALA A 227 -10.58 10.65 2.13
N LEU A 228 -11.02 11.50 3.05
CA LEU A 228 -11.61 11.12 4.34
C LEU A 228 -13.14 11.24 4.27
N TRP A 229 -13.82 10.13 4.51
CA TRP A 229 -15.26 10.03 4.50
C TRP A 229 -15.80 9.66 5.88
N CYS A 230 -16.94 10.24 6.26
CA CYS A 230 -17.67 9.75 7.41
C CYS A 230 -18.31 8.40 7.07
N GLU A 231 -18.36 7.49 8.04
CA GLU A 231 -18.77 6.10 7.82
C GLU A 231 -19.75 5.65 8.92
N LYS A 232 -20.68 4.75 8.58
CA LYS A 232 -21.51 4.04 9.54
C LYS A 232 -21.05 2.61 9.65
N THR A 233 -20.76 2.15 10.88
CA THR A 233 -20.37 0.77 11.16
C THR A 233 -21.60 -0.16 11.09
N HIS A 234 -21.38 -1.47 10.98
CA HIS A 234 -22.45 -2.48 11.07
C HIS A 234 -23.16 -2.47 12.43
N GLN A 235 -22.48 -1.99 13.49
CA GLN A 235 -23.07 -1.78 14.82
C GLN A 235 -23.90 -0.49 14.91
N GLY A 236 -24.04 0.23 13.81
CA GLY A 236 -24.81 1.47 13.75
C GLY A 236 -24.10 2.70 14.29
N LEU A 237 -22.81 2.63 14.62
CA LEU A 237 -22.02 3.79 15.03
C LEU A 237 -21.65 4.63 13.83
N ILE A 238 -21.61 5.96 14.01
CA ILE A 238 -21.10 6.89 13.00
C ILE A 238 -19.66 7.28 13.38
N LEU A 239 -18.74 7.10 12.45
CA LEU A 239 -17.36 7.60 12.50
C LEU A 239 -17.33 8.93 11.72
N CYS A 240 -17.36 10.05 12.42
CA CYS A 240 -17.26 11.38 11.82
C CYS A 240 -15.78 11.77 11.70
N MET A 241 -15.30 11.89 10.48
CA MET A 241 -13.90 12.15 10.18
C MET A 241 -13.55 13.63 10.31
N PRO A 242 -12.31 13.96 10.74
CA PRO A 242 -11.85 15.35 10.82
C PRO A 242 -11.79 15.99 9.43
N GLY A 243 -11.84 17.31 9.38
CA GLY A 243 -11.68 18.08 8.16
C GLY A 243 -11.84 19.57 8.39
N THR A 244 -11.27 20.37 7.51
CA THR A 244 -11.32 21.84 7.60
C THR A 244 -12.67 22.41 7.18
N THR A 245 -13.26 21.86 6.12
CA THR A 245 -14.57 22.33 5.59
C THR A 245 -15.75 21.66 6.28
N PHE A 246 -15.62 20.37 6.61
CA PHE A 246 -16.65 19.60 7.28
C PHE A 246 -16.07 18.92 8.50
N SER A 247 -16.53 19.30 9.68
CA SER A 247 -16.23 18.62 10.94
C SER A 247 -17.46 18.70 11.86
N ALA A 248 -17.57 17.75 12.77
CA ALA A 248 -18.67 17.76 13.74
C ALA A 248 -18.61 19.04 14.59
N GLU A 249 -17.43 19.40 15.09
CA GLU A 249 -17.24 20.59 15.94
C GLU A 249 -17.34 21.90 15.15
N GLY A 250 -17.02 21.89 13.86
CA GLY A 250 -17.25 23.05 13.00
C GLY A 250 -18.73 23.36 12.80
N ARG A 251 -19.60 22.31 12.84
CA ARG A 251 -21.06 22.48 12.72
C ARG A 251 -21.77 22.73 14.06
N HIS A 252 -21.32 22.07 15.13
CA HIS A 252 -22.05 22.04 16.41
C HIS A 252 -21.31 22.72 17.56
N GLY A 253 -20.13 23.31 17.31
CA GLY A 253 -19.23 23.82 18.35
C GLY A 253 -18.47 22.70 19.08
N PRO A 254 -17.69 23.04 20.10
CA PRO A 254 -16.95 22.06 20.87
C PRO A 254 -17.85 20.99 21.49
N LEU A 255 -17.52 19.72 21.27
CA LEU A 255 -18.31 18.58 21.70
C LEU A 255 -17.67 17.84 22.86
N ARG A 256 -18.47 17.33 23.80
CA ARG A 256 -18.03 16.50 24.95
C ARG A 256 -18.61 15.08 24.83
N ILE A 257 -17.87 14.10 25.36
CA ILE A 257 -18.38 12.72 25.45
C ILE A 257 -19.71 12.73 26.21
N GLY A 258 -20.72 12.06 25.68
CA GLY A 258 -22.09 12.04 26.19
C GLY A 258 -22.99 13.13 25.59
N GLN A 259 -22.46 14.15 24.95
CA GLN A 259 -23.28 15.19 24.30
C GLN A 259 -24.02 14.62 23.07
N VAL A 260 -25.27 15.04 22.94
CA VAL A 260 -26.18 14.62 21.85
C VAL A 260 -26.32 15.74 20.83
N VAL A 261 -26.10 15.42 19.55
CA VAL A 261 -26.30 16.32 18.40
C VAL A 261 -27.06 15.58 17.33
N ASP A 262 -28.11 16.16 16.79
CA ASP A 262 -28.96 15.59 15.72
C ASP A 262 -29.42 14.13 16.00
N GLY A 263 -29.72 13.82 17.27
CA GLY A 263 -30.11 12.46 17.69
C GLY A 263 -28.97 11.47 17.87
N TRP A 264 -27.74 11.93 17.90
CA TRP A 264 -26.53 11.10 18.05
C TRP A 264 -25.68 11.55 19.23
N ALA A 265 -25.37 10.64 20.16
CA ALA A 265 -24.49 10.90 21.30
C ALA A 265 -23.03 10.64 20.94
N LEU A 266 -22.13 11.57 21.23
CA LEU A 266 -20.68 11.37 21.13
C LEU A 266 -20.22 10.38 22.19
N VAL A 267 -19.66 9.23 21.78
CA VAL A 267 -19.26 8.15 22.69
C VAL A 267 -17.76 7.95 22.77
N LYS A 268 -17.00 8.41 21.76
CA LYS A 268 -15.54 8.23 21.73
C LYS A 268 -14.87 9.30 20.86
N ARG A 269 -13.65 9.70 21.29
CA ARG A 269 -12.67 10.47 20.51
C ARG A 269 -11.47 9.59 20.23
N THR A 270 -10.98 9.57 19.03
CA THR A 270 -9.79 8.78 18.64
C THR A 270 -8.84 9.69 17.87
N PRO A 271 -7.60 9.89 18.34
CA PRO A 271 -6.60 10.65 17.60
C PRO A 271 -6.40 10.09 16.18
N TYR A 272 -6.31 10.97 15.19
CA TYR A 272 -6.11 10.64 13.79
C TYR A 272 -5.20 11.68 13.13
N SER A 273 -4.51 11.31 12.07
CA SER A 273 -3.69 12.25 11.30
C SER A 273 -4.54 13.44 10.81
N GLY A 274 -4.24 14.65 11.31
CA GLY A 274 -4.98 15.87 10.97
C GLY A 274 -6.19 16.18 11.89
N GLY A 275 -6.32 15.54 13.06
CA GLY A 275 -7.38 15.82 14.03
C GLY A 275 -7.87 14.60 14.80
N GLU A 276 -9.16 14.53 15.08
CA GLU A 276 -9.77 13.41 15.79
C GLU A 276 -10.93 12.82 14.99
N VAL A 277 -11.04 11.50 15.03
CA VAL A 277 -12.26 10.80 14.59
C VAL A 277 -13.23 10.78 15.77
N LEU A 278 -14.42 11.36 15.58
CA LEU A 278 -15.48 11.39 16.57
C LEU A 278 -16.46 10.25 16.30
N THR A 279 -16.67 9.38 17.29
CA THR A 279 -17.58 8.23 17.18
C THR A 279 -18.91 8.56 17.86
N PHE A 280 -20.00 8.43 17.12
CA PHE A 280 -21.33 8.70 17.62
C PHE A 280 -22.19 7.44 17.64
N LYS A 281 -23.08 7.34 18.62
CA LYS A 281 -24.11 6.29 18.74
C LYS A 281 -25.49 6.94 18.69
N ALA A 282 -26.46 6.30 18.05
CA ALA A 282 -27.84 6.78 18.06
C ALA A 282 -28.33 6.94 19.50
N HIS A 283 -28.80 8.14 19.81
CA HIS A 283 -29.39 8.44 21.12
C HIS A 283 -30.86 8.02 21.09
N ARG A 284 -31.23 7.05 21.91
CA ARG A 284 -32.62 6.70 22.18
C ARG A 284 -33.00 7.39 23.50
N PRO A 285 -33.90 8.36 23.49
CA PRO A 285 -34.42 8.90 24.75
C PRO A 285 -34.99 7.74 25.56
N LYS A 286 -34.60 7.66 26.84
CA LYS A 286 -35.13 6.66 27.76
C LYS A 286 -36.66 6.91 27.88
N GLY A 287 -37.42 5.95 27.39
CA GLY A 287 -38.82 5.62 27.69
C GLY A 287 -39.78 6.78 27.94
N VAL A 288 -40.59 7.13 26.93
CA VAL A 288 -41.99 7.39 27.19
C VAL A 288 -42.66 6.03 27.13
N THR A 289 -42.88 5.40 28.26
CA THR A 289 -43.83 4.32 28.39
C THR A 289 -45.20 4.94 28.15
N HIS A 290 -45.83 4.67 27.00
CA HIS A 290 -47.24 4.90 26.83
C HIS A 290 -47.96 3.93 27.76
N GLY A 291 -48.50 4.49 28.88
CA GLY A 291 -49.52 3.86 29.69
C GLY A 291 -50.84 3.79 28.93
#